data_c2c154abbf88e978fe343b59e514fdda
#
_entry.id   c2c154abbf88e978fe343b59e514fdda
#
_cell.length_a   1.000
_cell.length_b   1.000
_cell.length_c   1.000
_cell.angle_alpha   90.00
_cell.angle_beta   90.00
_cell.angle_gamma   90.00
#
_symmetry.space_group_name_H-M   'P 1'
#
loop_
_entity.id
_entity.type
_entity.pdbx_description
1 polymer ?
#
loop_
_entity_poly.entity_id
_entity_poly.type
_entity_poly.pdbx_seq_one_letter_code
_entity_poly.pdbx_strand_id
1 'polypeptide(L)'
;MGRPAKTTDSDVLDTTYLLAWQRGCDDITIRDLEVVLDLRAPSIYRRFHSRDELLAAAIDRYVDREVDPRVRYYLEDTSDPLEGIRQFFFTILDSLAALERPPGCLVTTTSQQSSYSVPVIRDAVDRGTARVRDALLAALKRATARGHEFTVPHYDLAWELLQNYVGVVMLTRCGHNQLQPSVTVVLDALLRQKLTINPRG
;
A
#
# COMPACT_ATOMS: atom_id res chain seq x y z
N MET A 1 -16.74 -8.85 -39.07
CA MET A 1 -16.64 -8.05 -37.84
C MET A 1 -16.53 -8.99 -36.66
N GLY A 2 -15.36 -9.07 -36.02
CA GLY A 2 -15.17 -9.95 -34.84
C GLY A 2 -15.99 -9.41 -33.66
N ARG A 3 -16.61 -10.35 -32.90
CA ARG A 3 -17.32 -10.04 -31.65
C ARG A 3 -16.31 -9.32 -30.71
N PRO A 4 -16.64 -8.14 -30.14
CA PRO A 4 -15.73 -7.49 -29.21
C PRO A 4 -15.32 -8.45 -28.10
N ALA A 5 -14.04 -8.42 -27.73
CA ALA A 5 -13.52 -9.28 -26.66
C ALA A 5 -14.36 -9.04 -25.40
N LYS A 6 -14.83 -10.14 -24.80
CA LYS A 6 -15.70 -10.06 -23.61
C LYS A 6 -14.87 -9.54 -22.45
N THR A 7 -15.21 -8.37 -21.89
CA THR A 7 -14.59 -7.79 -20.68
C THR A 7 -14.54 -8.82 -19.56
N THR A 8 -13.35 -9.19 -19.12
CA THR A 8 -13.14 -10.17 -18.04
C THR A 8 -13.32 -9.54 -16.66
N ASP A 9 -13.45 -10.34 -15.60
CA ASP A 9 -13.49 -9.82 -14.22
C ASP A 9 -12.15 -9.15 -13.85
N SER A 10 -11.03 -9.65 -14.38
CA SER A 10 -9.72 -9.02 -14.24
C SER A 10 -9.71 -7.60 -14.84
N ASP A 11 -10.25 -7.41 -16.06
CA ASP A 11 -10.31 -6.09 -16.70
C ASP A 11 -11.18 -5.13 -15.90
N VAL A 12 -12.30 -5.63 -15.36
CA VAL A 12 -13.20 -4.84 -14.50
C VAL A 12 -12.47 -4.38 -13.24
N LEU A 13 -11.77 -5.28 -12.57
CA LEU A 13 -11.03 -4.95 -11.34
C LEU A 13 -9.87 -4.00 -11.62
N ASP A 14 -9.10 -4.24 -12.70
CA ASP A 14 -7.97 -3.38 -13.09
C ASP A 14 -8.45 -1.95 -13.41
N THR A 15 -9.54 -1.82 -14.15
CA THR A 15 -10.14 -0.50 -14.46
C THR A 15 -10.71 0.17 -13.21
N THR A 16 -11.39 -0.59 -12.34
CA THR A 16 -12.01 -0.05 -11.14
C THR A 16 -10.98 0.45 -10.14
N TYR A 17 -9.89 -0.32 -9.89
CA TYR A 17 -8.87 0.16 -8.95
C TYR A 17 -8.14 1.39 -9.48
N LEU A 18 -7.84 1.48 -10.78
CA LEU A 18 -7.22 2.66 -11.37
C LEU A 18 -8.10 3.90 -11.21
N LEU A 19 -9.40 3.75 -11.42
CA LEU A 19 -10.36 4.84 -11.23
C LEU A 19 -10.45 5.25 -9.74
N ALA A 20 -10.54 4.26 -8.83
CA ALA A 20 -10.57 4.50 -7.39
C ALA A 20 -9.28 5.13 -6.87
N TRP A 21 -8.13 4.74 -7.42
CA TRP A 21 -6.85 5.32 -7.06
C TRP A 21 -6.75 6.80 -7.44
N GLN A 22 -7.29 7.16 -8.61
CA GLN A 22 -7.26 8.54 -9.10
C GLN A 22 -8.27 9.45 -8.40
N ARG A 23 -9.51 8.98 -8.17
CA ARG A 23 -10.63 9.79 -7.69
C ARG A 23 -10.98 9.57 -6.21
N GLY A 24 -10.62 8.42 -5.66
CA GLY A 24 -11.12 7.94 -4.38
C GLY A 24 -12.38 7.09 -4.52
N CYS A 25 -12.63 6.22 -3.54
CA CYS A 25 -13.77 5.30 -3.55
C CYS A 25 -15.12 6.02 -3.41
N ASP A 26 -15.17 7.12 -2.65
CA ASP A 26 -16.41 7.86 -2.41
C ASP A 26 -17.01 8.46 -3.69
N ASP A 27 -16.15 8.90 -4.61
CA ASP A 27 -16.53 9.61 -5.83
C ASP A 27 -16.85 8.68 -7.02
N ILE A 28 -16.88 7.35 -6.81
CA ILE A 28 -17.19 6.39 -7.87
C ILE A 28 -18.63 5.90 -7.74
N THR A 29 -19.42 6.12 -8.78
CA THR A 29 -20.77 5.59 -8.89
C THR A 29 -20.81 4.38 -9.83
N ILE A 30 -21.88 3.59 -9.74
CA ILE A 30 -22.15 2.52 -10.73
C ILE A 30 -22.25 3.09 -12.15
N ARG A 31 -22.77 4.30 -12.30
CA ARG A 31 -22.88 4.96 -13.61
C ARG A 31 -21.52 5.30 -14.20
N ASP A 32 -20.57 5.73 -13.38
CA ASP A 32 -19.19 5.93 -13.83
C ASP A 32 -18.56 4.62 -14.31
N LEU A 33 -18.80 3.54 -13.57
CA LEU A 33 -18.32 2.21 -13.92
C LEU A 33 -18.97 1.68 -15.20
N GLU A 34 -20.28 1.91 -15.42
CA GLU A 34 -20.96 1.55 -16.68
C GLU A 34 -20.27 2.21 -17.89
N VAL A 35 -19.94 3.50 -17.76
CA VAL A 35 -19.34 4.27 -18.84
C VAL A 35 -17.91 3.81 -19.14
N VAL A 36 -17.09 3.66 -18.09
CA VAL A 36 -15.66 3.34 -18.25
C VAL A 36 -15.45 1.88 -18.67
N LEU A 37 -16.30 0.96 -18.18
CA LEU A 37 -16.21 -0.47 -18.47
C LEU A 37 -16.96 -0.90 -19.74
N ASP A 38 -17.76 0.00 -20.32
CA ASP A 38 -18.74 -0.34 -21.38
C ASP A 38 -19.63 -1.54 -20.99
N LEU A 39 -20.08 -1.56 -19.75
CA LEU A 39 -20.94 -2.60 -19.16
C LEU A 39 -22.21 -1.99 -18.61
N ARG A 40 -23.31 -2.74 -18.65
CA ARG A 40 -24.55 -2.34 -17.99
C ARG A 40 -24.56 -2.74 -16.51
N ALA A 41 -25.14 -1.91 -15.65
CA ALA A 41 -25.24 -2.14 -14.21
C ALA A 41 -25.70 -3.58 -13.83
N PRO A 42 -26.69 -4.21 -14.48
CA PRO A 42 -27.06 -5.60 -14.18
C PRO A 42 -25.91 -6.60 -14.41
N SER A 43 -24.99 -6.33 -15.34
CA SER A 43 -23.83 -7.19 -15.59
C SER A 43 -22.79 -7.03 -14.47
N ILE A 44 -22.59 -5.80 -13.97
CA ILE A 44 -21.72 -5.50 -12.84
C ILE A 44 -22.25 -6.17 -11.57
N TYR A 45 -23.54 -5.96 -11.25
CA TYR A 45 -24.15 -6.55 -10.05
C TYR A 45 -24.17 -8.09 -10.08
N ARG A 46 -24.34 -8.70 -11.23
CA ARG A 46 -24.29 -10.17 -11.34
C ARG A 46 -22.92 -10.74 -11.03
N ARG A 47 -21.84 -9.99 -11.28
CA ARG A 47 -20.45 -10.41 -11.06
C ARG A 47 -19.98 -10.10 -9.64
N PHE A 48 -20.30 -8.90 -9.15
CA PHE A 48 -19.73 -8.35 -7.92
C PHE A 48 -20.78 -8.02 -6.86
N HIS A 49 -22.05 -8.37 -7.09
CA HIS A 49 -23.19 -8.23 -6.19
C HIS A 49 -23.55 -6.79 -5.81
N SER A 50 -22.59 -5.96 -5.43
CA SER A 50 -22.79 -4.55 -5.10
C SER A 50 -21.62 -3.68 -5.59
N ARG A 51 -21.84 -2.34 -5.58
CA ARG A 51 -20.75 -1.38 -5.79
C ARG A 51 -19.65 -1.53 -4.76
N ASP A 52 -20.01 -1.72 -3.52
CA ASP A 52 -19.07 -1.74 -2.41
C ASP A 52 -18.24 -3.03 -2.40
N GLU A 53 -18.82 -4.16 -2.79
CA GLU A 53 -18.06 -5.39 -3.01
C GLU A 53 -17.12 -5.29 -4.22
N LEU A 54 -17.53 -4.61 -5.31
CA LEU A 54 -16.61 -4.33 -6.42
C LEU A 54 -15.46 -3.42 -5.99
N LEU A 55 -15.73 -2.37 -5.20
CA LEU A 55 -14.67 -1.49 -4.70
C LEU A 55 -13.74 -2.22 -3.73
N ALA A 56 -14.25 -3.07 -2.85
CA ALA A 56 -13.44 -3.89 -1.97
C ALA A 56 -12.53 -4.85 -2.77
N ALA A 57 -13.07 -5.54 -3.76
CA ALA A 57 -12.29 -6.40 -4.65
C ALA A 57 -11.25 -5.60 -5.48
N ALA A 58 -11.58 -4.37 -5.85
CA ALA A 58 -10.64 -3.47 -6.53
C ALA A 58 -9.51 -2.99 -5.61
N ILE A 59 -9.77 -2.78 -4.31
CA ILE A 59 -8.73 -2.49 -3.31
C ILE A 59 -7.79 -3.70 -3.15
N ASP A 60 -8.31 -4.91 -3.03
CA ASP A 60 -7.50 -6.12 -2.99
C ASP A 60 -6.66 -6.25 -4.28
N ARG A 61 -7.26 -5.97 -5.44
CA ARG A 61 -6.55 -5.98 -6.73
C ARG A 61 -5.42 -4.93 -6.80
N TYR A 62 -5.64 -3.74 -6.24
CA TYR A 62 -4.61 -2.73 -6.09
C TYR A 62 -3.44 -3.23 -5.23
N VAL A 63 -3.75 -3.90 -4.12
CA VAL A 63 -2.70 -4.49 -3.27
C VAL A 63 -1.89 -5.52 -4.04
N ASP A 64 -2.53 -6.42 -4.78
CA ASP A 64 -1.86 -7.44 -5.59
C ASP A 64 -0.98 -6.85 -6.70
N ARG A 65 -1.39 -5.73 -7.31
CA ARG A 65 -0.71 -5.15 -8.48
C ARG A 65 0.35 -4.13 -8.12
N GLU A 66 0.08 -3.29 -7.12
CA GLU A 66 0.90 -2.13 -6.82
C GLU A 66 1.71 -2.28 -5.52
N VAL A 67 1.15 -2.96 -4.51
CA VAL A 67 1.79 -3.09 -3.21
C VAL A 67 2.62 -4.36 -3.11
N ASP A 68 2.03 -5.50 -3.44
CA ASP A 68 2.64 -6.81 -3.24
C ASP A 68 3.96 -7.02 -4.02
N PRO A 69 4.10 -6.59 -5.29
CA PRO A 69 5.37 -6.70 -6.00
C PRO A 69 6.52 -5.93 -5.31
N ARG A 70 6.22 -4.75 -4.75
CA ARG A 70 7.20 -3.96 -4.01
C ARG A 70 7.54 -4.58 -2.66
N VAL A 71 6.54 -5.08 -1.96
CA VAL A 71 6.74 -5.82 -0.70
C VAL A 71 7.62 -7.04 -0.93
N ARG A 72 7.35 -7.85 -1.94
CA ARG A 72 8.17 -9.01 -2.28
C ARG A 72 9.60 -8.60 -2.58
N TYR A 73 9.78 -7.68 -3.51
CA TYR A 73 11.11 -7.30 -3.98
C TYR A 73 11.98 -6.69 -2.87
N TYR A 74 11.43 -5.74 -2.10
CA TYR A 74 12.21 -5.01 -1.10
C TYR A 74 12.19 -5.63 0.29
N LEU A 75 11.06 -6.21 0.71
CA LEU A 75 10.90 -6.69 2.07
C LEU A 75 11.03 -8.21 2.22
N GLU A 76 10.81 -9.02 1.18
CA GLU A 76 10.82 -10.49 1.29
C GLU A 76 12.03 -11.12 0.61
N ASP A 77 12.31 -10.77 -0.65
CA ASP A 77 13.33 -11.43 -1.47
C ASP A 77 14.74 -10.84 -1.29
N THR A 78 14.87 -9.75 -0.52
CA THR A 78 16.17 -9.09 -0.31
C THR A 78 17.13 -9.90 0.55
N SER A 79 18.42 -9.85 0.19
CA SER A 79 19.50 -10.41 1.00
C SER A 79 19.86 -9.54 2.21
N ASP A 80 19.58 -8.24 2.21
CA ASP A 80 19.77 -7.33 3.34
C ASP A 80 18.42 -6.76 3.79
N PRO A 81 17.82 -7.27 4.89
CA PRO A 81 16.51 -6.84 5.34
C PRO A 81 16.43 -5.36 5.75
N LEU A 82 17.52 -4.78 6.31
CA LEU A 82 17.51 -3.38 6.74
C LEU A 82 17.61 -2.43 5.55
N GLU A 83 18.48 -2.74 4.61
CA GLU A 83 18.54 -2.01 3.34
C GLU A 83 17.26 -2.17 2.55
N GLY A 84 16.65 -3.35 2.54
CA GLY A 84 15.34 -3.58 1.95
C GLY A 84 14.24 -2.68 2.51
N ILE A 85 14.18 -2.50 3.84
CA ILE A 85 13.26 -1.56 4.48
C ILE A 85 13.53 -0.13 3.99
N ARG A 86 14.79 0.32 3.93
CA ARG A 86 15.15 1.65 3.43
C ARG A 86 14.70 1.86 2.00
N GLN A 87 15.01 0.93 1.12
CA GLN A 87 14.64 0.98 -0.30
C GLN A 87 13.12 0.97 -0.49
N PHE A 88 12.39 0.21 0.32
CA PHE A 88 10.93 0.21 0.29
C PHE A 88 10.33 1.61 0.53
N PHE A 89 10.90 2.38 1.46
CA PHE A 89 10.48 3.77 1.70
C PHE A 89 10.91 4.71 0.57
N PHE A 90 12.17 4.63 0.11
CA PHE A 90 12.67 5.55 -0.92
C PHE A 90 12.00 5.35 -2.27
N THR A 91 11.71 4.11 -2.64
CA THR A 91 11.03 3.82 -3.92
C THR A 91 9.64 4.46 -3.99
N ILE A 92 8.90 4.55 -2.88
CA ILE A 92 7.60 5.23 -2.91
C ILE A 92 7.77 6.74 -3.10
N LEU A 93 8.80 7.34 -2.49
CA LEU A 93 9.10 8.76 -2.69
C LEU A 93 9.43 9.04 -4.15
N ASP A 94 10.32 8.24 -4.75
CA ASP A 94 10.74 8.42 -6.15
C ASP A 94 9.58 8.19 -7.13
N SER A 95 8.78 7.14 -6.90
CA SER A 95 7.64 6.82 -7.76
C SER A 95 6.56 7.89 -7.72
N LEU A 96 6.28 8.46 -6.55
CA LEU A 96 5.26 9.49 -6.39
C LEU A 96 5.78 10.87 -6.82
N ALA A 97 7.07 11.17 -6.60
CA ALA A 97 7.68 12.43 -7.03
C ALA A 97 7.72 12.60 -8.56
N ALA A 98 7.71 11.50 -9.31
CA ALA A 98 7.66 11.50 -10.78
C ALA A 98 6.29 11.91 -11.35
N LEU A 99 5.25 12.01 -10.52
CA LEU A 99 3.89 12.33 -10.92
C LEU A 99 3.55 13.78 -10.56
N GLU A 100 2.93 14.52 -11.47
CA GLU A 100 2.46 15.90 -11.22
C GLU A 100 1.44 15.95 -10.06
N ARG A 101 0.57 14.96 -9.99
CA ARG A 101 -0.41 14.76 -8.89
C ARG A 101 -0.39 13.31 -8.46
N PRO A 102 0.47 12.97 -7.49
CA PRO A 102 0.54 11.59 -7.01
C PRO A 102 -0.78 11.18 -6.35
N PRO A 103 -1.37 10.06 -6.76
CA PRO A 103 -2.63 9.60 -6.17
C PRO A 103 -2.46 9.10 -4.72
N GLY A 104 -1.22 8.92 -4.28
CA GLY A 104 -0.91 8.33 -2.98
C GLY A 104 -1.09 6.81 -2.98
N CYS A 105 -1.48 6.25 -1.85
CA CYS A 105 -1.82 4.84 -1.69
C CYS A 105 -3.36 4.68 -1.59
N LEU A 106 -3.95 3.84 -2.42
CA LEU A 106 -5.42 3.63 -2.41
C LEU A 106 -5.90 3.15 -1.03
N VAL A 107 -5.17 2.22 -0.39
CA VAL A 107 -5.48 1.73 0.97
C VAL A 107 -5.53 2.88 1.98
N THR A 108 -4.47 3.70 2.03
CA THR A 108 -4.37 4.85 2.94
C THR A 108 -5.43 5.91 2.64
N THR A 109 -5.69 6.18 1.36
CA THR A 109 -6.69 7.17 0.96
C THR A 109 -8.10 6.73 1.36
N THR A 110 -8.45 5.48 1.08
CA THR A 110 -9.77 4.93 1.39
C THR A 110 -10.03 4.88 2.89
N SER A 111 -9.00 4.64 3.73
CA SER A 111 -9.15 4.66 5.20
C SER A 111 -9.62 6.02 5.77
N GLN A 112 -9.53 7.08 4.99
CA GLN A 112 -9.93 8.45 5.37
C GLN A 112 -11.24 8.90 4.70
N GLN A 113 -11.87 8.03 3.93
CA GLN A 113 -13.11 8.29 3.20
C GLN A 113 -14.32 7.73 3.94
N SER A 114 -15.51 8.24 3.61
CA SER A 114 -16.76 7.76 4.22
C SER A 114 -17.05 6.30 3.88
N SER A 115 -16.60 5.83 2.72
CA SER A 115 -16.69 4.43 2.30
C SER A 115 -15.98 3.45 3.26
N TYR A 116 -14.99 3.89 4.04
CA TYR A 116 -14.35 3.07 5.08
C TYR A 116 -15.33 2.60 6.18
N SER A 117 -16.46 3.30 6.37
CA SER A 117 -17.51 2.85 7.28
C SER A 117 -18.21 1.56 6.80
N VAL A 118 -18.13 1.24 5.51
CA VAL A 118 -18.72 0.04 4.92
C VAL A 118 -17.86 -1.19 5.27
N PRO A 119 -18.40 -2.23 5.94
CA PRO A 119 -17.59 -3.34 6.46
C PRO A 119 -16.71 -4.01 5.42
N VAL A 120 -17.22 -4.35 4.24
CA VAL A 120 -16.45 -5.05 3.19
C VAL A 120 -15.27 -4.21 2.67
N ILE A 121 -15.45 -2.88 2.58
CA ILE A 121 -14.38 -1.94 2.18
C ILE A 121 -13.34 -1.82 3.28
N ARG A 122 -13.79 -1.68 4.55
CA ARG A 122 -12.88 -1.65 5.70
C ARG A 122 -12.03 -2.90 5.77
N ASP A 123 -12.64 -4.08 5.63
CA ASP A 123 -11.91 -5.35 5.67
C ASP A 123 -10.84 -5.44 4.56
N ALA A 124 -11.11 -4.92 3.36
CA ALA A 124 -10.12 -4.85 2.29
C ALA A 124 -8.96 -3.89 2.62
N VAL A 125 -9.26 -2.71 3.18
CA VAL A 125 -8.26 -1.75 3.66
C VAL A 125 -7.41 -2.35 4.77
N ASP A 126 -8.02 -3.03 5.72
CA ASP A 126 -7.33 -3.67 6.85
C ASP A 126 -6.40 -4.80 6.37
N ARG A 127 -6.81 -5.61 5.38
CA ARG A 127 -5.94 -6.61 4.74
C ARG A 127 -4.73 -5.96 4.06
N GLY A 128 -4.94 -4.90 3.28
CA GLY A 128 -3.85 -4.17 2.62
C GLY A 128 -2.86 -3.56 3.62
N THR A 129 -3.37 -3.00 4.72
CA THR A 129 -2.57 -2.45 5.82
C THR A 129 -1.76 -3.55 6.51
N ALA A 130 -2.40 -4.67 6.83
CA ALA A 130 -1.76 -5.83 7.45
C ALA A 130 -0.67 -6.41 6.56
N ARG A 131 -0.86 -6.45 5.24
CA ARG A 131 0.13 -6.98 4.28
C ARG A 131 1.48 -6.26 4.39
N VAL A 132 1.48 -4.93 4.48
CA VAL A 132 2.72 -4.14 4.62
C VAL A 132 3.32 -4.30 6.01
N ARG A 133 2.49 -4.20 7.08
CA ARG A 133 2.95 -4.39 8.46
C ARG A 133 3.62 -5.74 8.67
N ASP A 134 3.00 -6.80 8.21
CA ASP A 134 3.48 -8.16 8.44
C ASP A 134 4.78 -8.44 7.66
N ALA A 135 4.93 -7.85 6.48
CA ALA A 135 6.18 -7.89 5.72
C ALA A 135 7.31 -7.13 6.42
N LEU A 136 7.04 -5.94 6.98
CA LEU A 136 8.00 -5.20 7.80
C LEU A 136 8.41 -6.01 9.04
N LEU A 137 7.44 -6.59 9.74
CA LEU A 137 7.70 -7.46 10.89
C LEU A 137 8.58 -8.68 10.51
N ALA A 138 8.29 -9.31 9.39
CA ALA A 138 9.10 -10.43 8.89
C ALA A 138 10.53 -9.99 8.52
N ALA A 139 10.69 -8.82 7.90
CA ALA A 139 12.00 -8.25 7.59
C ALA A 139 12.83 -7.98 8.86
N LEU A 140 12.22 -7.39 9.91
CA LEU A 140 12.88 -7.17 11.21
C LEU A 140 13.30 -8.48 11.87
N LYS A 141 12.46 -9.52 11.84
CA LYS A 141 12.82 -10.86 12.36
C LYS A 141 14.00 -11.46 11.60
N ARG A 142 14.05 -11.31 10.27
CA ARG A 142 15.19 -11.77 9.47
C ARG A 142 16.48 -10.97 9.77
N ALA A 143 16.35 -9.66 10.03
CA ALA A 143 17.49 -8.84 10.45
C ALA A 143 18.05 -9.36 11.78
N THR A 144 17.22 -9.67 12.77
CA THR A 144 17.66 -10.25 14.05
C THR A 144 18.33 -11.62 13.87
N ALA A 145 17.80 -12.47 13.00
CA ALA A 145 18.42 -13.76 12.69
C ALA A 145 19.83 -13.60 12.05
N ARG A 146 20.20 -12.40 11.59
CA ARG A 146 21.52 -12.03 11.07
C ARG A 146 22.40 -11.28 12.06
N GLY A 147 21.99 -11.19 13.31
CA GLY A 147 22.76 -10.57 14.38
C GLY A 147 22.43 -9.10 14.67
N HIS A 148 21.41 -8.53 14.03
CA HIS A 148 20.95 -7.19 14.38
C HIS A 148 20.09 -7.23 15.67
N GLU A 149 20.33 -6.29 16.58
CA GLU A 149 19.56 -6.15 17.81
C GLU A 149 18.79 -4.83 17.79
N PHE A 150 17.52 -4.88 18.17
CA PHE A 150 16.64 -3.71 18.28
C PHE A 150 16.32 -3.41 19.75
N THR A 151 16.13 -2.12 20.05
CA THR A 151 15.75 -1.68 21.41
C THR A 151 14.26 -1.79 21.69
N VAL A 152 13.46 -1.93 20.63
CA VAL A 152 11.99 -1.99 20.65
C VAL A 152 11.55 -3.38 20.17
N PRO A 153 10.46 -3.96 20.71
CA PRO A 153 9.90 -5.21 20.19
C PRO A 153 9.58 -5.10 18.71
N HIS A 154 9.85 -6.15 17.93
CA HIS A 154 9.67 -6.15 16.47
C HIS A 154 8.25 -5.75 16.04
N TYR A 155 7.24 -6.15 16.80
CA TYR A 155 5.84 -5.83 16.51
C TYR A 155 5.58 -4.33 16.61
N ASP A 156 6.08 -3.69 17.67
CA ASP A 156 5.92 -2.25 17.89
C ASP A 156 6.72 -1.47 16.85
N LEU A 157 7.95 -1.91 16.57
CA LEU A 157 8.79 -1.30 15.53
C LEU A 157 8.17 -1.42 14.13
N ALA A 158 7.52 -2.54 13.82
CA ALA A 158 6.79 -2.69 12.55
C ALA A 158 5.63 -1.70 12.43
N TRP A 159 4.92 -1.41 13.54
CA TRP A 159 3.88 -0.39 13.57
C TRP A 159 4.44 1.03 13.42
N GLU A 160 5.55 1.35 14.09
CA GLU A 160 6.21 2.64 13.95
C GLU A 160 6.69 2.88 12.49
N LEU A 161 7.29 1.86 11.88
CA LEU A 161 7.66 1.92 10.48
C LEU A 161 6.44 2.13 9.57
N LEU A 162 5.35 1.40 9.79
CA LEU A 162 4.13 1.55 9.02
C LEU A 162 3.52 2.95 9.17
N GLN A 163 3.48 3.50 10.39
CA GLN A 163 2.97 4.86 10.64
C GLN A 163 3.80 5.90 9.87
N ASN A 164 5.12 5.79 9.91
CA ASN A 164 6.01 6.66 9.15
C ASN A 164 5.79 6.50 7.63
N TYR A 165 5.65 5.26 7.15
CA TYR A 165 5.36 5.00 5.74
C TYR A 165 4.06 5.67 5.29
N VAL A 166 2.97 5.52 6.05
CA VAL A 166 1.68 6.16 5.78
C VAL A 166 1.82 7.68 5.78
N GLY A 167 2.56 8.25 6.74
CA GLY A 167 2.84 9.69 6.81
C GLY A 167 3.58 10.20 5.57
N VAL A 168 4.61 9.48 5.13
CA VAL A 168 5.36 9.79 3.91
C VAL A 168 4.46 9.80 2.68
N VAL A 169 3.64 8.76 2.50
CA VAL A 169 2.69 8.65 1.37
C VAL A 169 1.69 9.81 1.37
N MET A 170 1.18 10.19 2.53
CA MET A 170 0.23 11.31 2.69
C MET A 170 0.87 12.65 2.35
N LEU A 171 2.06 12.93 2.89
CA LEU A 171 2.77 14.18 2.63
C LEU A 171 3.14 14.31 1.15
N THR A 172 3.57 13.22 0.51
CA THR A 172 3.87 13.23 -0.93
C THR A 172 2.61 13.52 -1.76
N ARG A 173 1.47 12.95 -1.39
CA ARG A 173 0.17 13.28 -2.02
C ARG A 173 -0.20 14.76 -1.89
N CYS A 174 0.19 15.40 -0.78
CA CYS A 174 0.01 16.84 -0.56
C CYS A 174 1.04 17.71 -1.32
N GLY A 175 1.91 17.12 -2.13
CA GLY A 175 2.91 17.84 -2.93
C GLY A 175 4.26 18.07 -2.22
N HIS A 176 4.47 17.47 -1.04
CA HIS A 176 5.75 17.55 -0.35
C HIS A 176 6.72 16.51 -0.90
N ASN A 177 7.54 16.88 -1.89
CA ASN A 177 8.42 15.92 -2.61
C ASN A 177 9.85 15.86 -2.06
N GLN A 178 10.21 16.70 -1.07
CA GLN A 178 11.58 16.76 -0.51
C GLN A 178 11.65 16.08 0.86
N LEU A 179 11.13 14.85 0.95
CA LEU A 179 11.05 14.11 2.23
C LEU A 179 12.23 13.16 2.47
N GLN A 180 13.09 12.90 1.48
CA GLN A 180 14.20 11.94 1.60
C GLN A 180 15.10 12.20 2.82
N PRO A 181 15.56 13.44 3.11
CA PRO A 181 16.41 13.67 4.28
C PRO A 181 15.72 13.35 5.61
N SER A 182 14.44 13.74 5.77
CA SER A 182 13.69 13.45 6.99
C SER A 182 13.37 11.97 7.16
N VAL A 183 13.05 11.28 6.07
CA VAL A 183 12.84 9.82 6.07
C VAL A 183 14.12 9.09 6.46
N THR A 184 15.28 9.51 5.94
CA THR A 184 16.60 8.95 6.33
C THR A 184 16.82 9.09 7.83
N VAL A 185 16.62 10.29 8.40
CA VAL A 185 16.80 10.53 9.84
C VAL A 185 15.89 9.62 10.68
N VAL A 186 14.61 9.50 10.28
CA VAL A 186 13.65 8.66 11.00
C VAL A 186 14.02 7.19 10.90
N LEU A 187 14.35 6.69 9.71
CA LEU A 187 14.73 5.29 9.53
C LEU A 187 16.03 4.97 10.28
N ASP A 188 17.00 5.87 10.28
CA ASP A 188 18.25 5.70 11.06
C ASP A 188 17.97 5.66 12.57
N ALA A 189 17.03 6.44 13.05
CA ALA A 189 16.63 6.41 14.46
C ALA A 189 15.91 5.11 14.82
N LEU A 190 14.95 4.68 14.01
CA LEU A 190 14.13 3.49 14.25
C LEU A 190 14.93 2.19 14.09
N LEU A 191 15.84 2.14 13.10
CA LEU A 191 16.63 0.96 12.79
C LEU A 191 17.99 0.93 13.52
N ARG A 192 18.26 1.89 14.42
CA ARG A 192 19.47 1.85 15.25
C ARG A 192 19.51 0.58 16.08
N GLN A 193 20.59 -0.14 15.92
CA GLN A 193 20.91 -1.30 16.73
C GLN A 193 21.25 -0.87 18.16
N LYS A 194 20.98 -1.73 19.12
CA LYS A 194 21.56 -1.62 20.45
C LYS A 194 23.08 -1.65 20.30
N LEU A 195 23.74 -0.51 20.51
CA LEU A 195 25.16 -0.53 20.77
C LEU A 195 25.32 -1.23 22.12
N THR A 196 25.76 -2.49 22.10
CA THR A 196 26.22 -3.17 23.32
C THR A 196 27.47 -2.43 23.75
N ILE A 197 27.31 -1.42 24.62
CA ILE A 197 28.42 -0.86 25.37
C ILE A 197 28.85 -2.00 26.25
N ASN A 198 29.94 -2.68 25.85
CA ASN A 198 30.59 -3.68 26.69
C ASN A 198 31.18 -2.93 27.91
N PRO A 199 30.67 -3.09 29.16
CA PRO A 199 31.17 -2.33 30.32
C PRO A 199 32.44 -2.92 30.90
N ARG A 200 33.28 -3.58 30.06
CA ARG A 200 34.58 -4.11 30.46
C ARG A 200 35.67 -3.58 29.51
N GLY A 201 36.10 -2.40 29.78
CA GLY A 201 37.40 -1.85 29.43
C GLY A 201 38.04 -1.35 30.70
#